data_0edcd967f5ff6280d5d1491a868c7dc2
#
_entry.id   0edcd967f5ff6280d5d1491a868c7dc2
#
_cell.length_a   1.000
_cell.length_b   1.000
_cell.length_c   1.000
_cell.angle_alpha   90.00
_cell.angle_beta   90.00
_cell.angle_gamma   90.00
#
_symmetry.space_group_name_H-M   'P 1'
#
loop_
_entity.id
_entity.type
_entity.pdbx_description
1 polymer ?
#
loop_
_entity_poly.entity_id
_entity_poly.type
_entity_poly.pdbx_seq_one_letter_code
_entity_poly.pdbx_strand_id
1 'polypeptide(L)'
;MHTLIILPGNSVKNRQWGEAVLEHYREQFDATFMLIYDHWETGEETMEFSKEVKKIEKQVNDWSNSTDITIIAKSSGALLALLAINQGVIVPTKCVFFGIPFDLASQTVFKNNWSPLKEFNIPTIAFHNDDDPVADYAFTKKTIEEKGSGNIKL
;
A
#
# COMPACT_ATOMS: atom_id res chain seq x y z
N MET A 1 -3.21 3.64 -20.69
CA MET A 1 -1.95 3.05 -20.22
C MET A 1 -2.23 2.30 -18.92
N HIS A 2 -1.81 1.07 -18.88
CA HIS A 2 -2.01 0.14 -17.75
C HIS A 2 -0.75 0.15 -16.88
N THR A 3 -0.84 0.65 -15.67
CA THR A 3 0.33 0.89 -14.81
C THR A 3 0.27 0.07 -13.53
N LEU A 4 1.39 -0.54 -13.16
CA LEU A 4 1.57 -1.23 -11.88
C LEU A 4 2.43 -0.40 -10.93
N ILE A 5 1.92 -0.18 -9.72
CA ILE A 5 2.67 0.42 -8.60
C ILE A 5 2.88 -0.63 -7.53
N ILE A 6 4.12 -0.79 -7.09
CA ILE A 6 4.52 -1.69 -6.02
C ILE A 6 4.95 -0.87 -4.81
N LEU A 7 4.29 -1.10 -3.69
CA LEU A 7 4.60 -0.46 -2.40
C LEU A 7 5.04 -1.54 -1.40
N PRO A 8 6.34 -1.77 -1.24
CA PRO A 8 6.87 -2.78 -0.33
C PRO A 8 6.60 -2.48 1.15
N GLY A 9 6.91 -3.44 2.02
CA GLY A 9 6.87 -3.23 3.47
C GLY A 9 8.02 -2.35 3.97
N ASN A 10 7.95 -1.95 5.24
CA ASN A 10 8.88 -1.00 5.85
C ASN A 10 10.34 -1.45 5.82
N SER A 11 10.63 -2.73 6.16
CA SER A 11 12.00 -3.23 6.20
C SER A 11 12.66 -3.23 4.83
N VAL A 12 13.94 -2.85 4.76
CA VAL A 12 14.76 -2.93 3.53
C VAL A 12 14.79 -4.33 2.90
N LYS A 13 14.57 -5.38 3.68
CA LYS A 13 14.42 -6.76 3.18
C LYS A 13 13.22 -6.91 2.23
N ASN A 14 12.22 -6.06 2.34
CA ASN A 14 11.08 -6.03 1.43
C ASN A 14 11.41 -5.48 0.04
N ARG A 15 12.56 -4.85 -0.15
CA ARG A 15 13.03 -4.41 -1.46
C ARG A 15 13.14 -5.60 -2.42
N GLN A 16 13.76 -6.69 -1.98
CA GLN A 16 13.89 -7.90 -2.79
C GLN A 16 12.53 -8.52 -3.16
N TRP A 17 11.57 -8.51 -2.23
CA TRP A 17 10.20 -8.92 -2.52
C TRP A 17 9.56 -8.04 -3.60
N GLY A 18 9.69 -6.73 -3.49
CA GLY A 18 9.13 -5.79 -4.47
C GLY A 18 9.76 -5.93 -5.85
N GLU A 19 11.07 -6.14 -5.92
CA GLU A 19 11.80 -6.39 -7.17
C GLU A 19 11.33 -7.70 -7.84
N ALA A 20 11.08 -8.76 -7.06
CA ALA A 20 10.56 -10.02 -7.57
C ALA A 20 9.12 -9.88 -8.13
N VAL A 21 8.26 -9.13 -7.44
CA VAL A 21 6.91 -8.81 -7.93
C VAL A 21 6.98 -8.00 -9.23
N LEU A 22 7.83 -6.99 -9.27
CA LEU A 22 8.03 -6.16 -10.45
C LEU A 22 8.48 -6.99 -11.65
N GLU A 23 9.48 -7.85 -11.49
CA GLU A 23 9.99 -8.70 -12.56
C GLU A 23 8.93 -9.69 -13.07
N HIS A 24 8.12 -10.25 -12.14
CA HIS A 24 7.05 -11.19 -12.52
C HIS A 24 5.96 -10.54 -13.40
N TYR A 25 5.61 -9.28 -13.13
CA TYR A 25 4.50 -8.61 -13.80
C TYR A 25 4.91 -7.63 -14.90
N ARG A 26 6.18 -7.37 -15.07
CA ARG A 26 6.72 -6.31 -15.92
C ARG A 26 6.22 -6.35 -17.37
N GLU A 27 6.02 -7.55 -17.94
CA GLU A 27 5.53 -7.71 -19.31
C GLU A 27 3.99 -7.62 -19.44
N GLN A 28 3.27 -7.56 -18.31
CA GLN A 28 1.81 -7.52 -18.29
C GLN A 28 1.26 -6.08 -18.17
N PHE A 29 2.14 -5.12 -17.95
CA PHE A 29 1.80 -3.70 -17.78
C PHE A 29 2.61 -2.83 -18.73
N ASP A 30 2.01 -1.73 -19.19
CA ASP A 30 2.69 -0.76 -20.06
C ASP A 30 3.78 0.01 -19.29
N ALA A 31 3.58 0.22 -17.99
CA ALA A 31 4.54 0.81 -17.10
C ALA A 31 4.51 0.14 -15.72
N THR A 32 5.67 0.03 -15.09
CA THR A 32 5.81 -0.50 -13.74
C THR A 32 6.67 0.42 -12.89
N PHE A 33 6.29 0.59 -11.63
CA PHE A 33 7.01 1.40 -10.67
C PHE A 33 7.03 0.73 -9.30
N MET A 34 8.20 0.67 -8.68
CA MET A 34 8.35 0.27 -7.29
C MET A 34 8.89 1.46 -6.48
N LEU A 35 8.20 1.82 -5.41
CA LEU A 35 8.65 2.89 -4.53
C LEU A 35 9.87 2.44 -3.71
N ILE A 36 10.96 3.19 -3.82
CA ILE A 36 12.15 3.04 -3.00
C ILE A 36 12.04 4.03 -1.86
N TYR A 37 12.00 3.54 -0.63
CA TYR A 37 11.82 4.39 0.55
C TYR A 37 13.09 5.10 0.96
N ASP A 38 12.98 6.36 1.39
CA ASP A 38 14.12 7.16 1.79
C ASP A 38 14.86 6.56 3.00
N HIS A 39 14.14 5.99 3.96
CA HIS A 39 14.74 5.39 5.15
C HIS A 39 15.62 4.17 4.85
N TRP A 40 15.45 3.50 3.72
CA TRP A 40 16.37 2.44 3.29
C TRP A 40 17.75 2.94 2.93
N GLU A 41 17.84 4.20 2.47
CA GLU A 41 19.10 4.86 2.13
C GLU A 41 19.74 5.55 3.36
N THR A 42 18.92 6.11 4.25
CA THR A 42 19.40 6.84 5.44
C THR A 42 19.68 5.94 6.64
N GLY A 43 19.17 4.70 6.64
CA GLY A 43 19.31 3.76 7.76
C GLY A 43 18.35 4.00 8.92
N GLU A 44 17.36 4.88 8.78
CA GLU A 44 16.28 5.04 9.76
C GLU A 44 15.41 3.78 9.83
N GLU A 45 14.81 3.50 11.00
CA GLU A 45 14.05 2.26 11.21
C GLU A 45 12.71 2.23 10.49
N THR A 46 12.08 3.40 10.33
CA THR A 46 10.70 3.50 9.81
C THR A 46 10.58 4.55 8.72
N MET A 47 9.68 4.29 7.77
CA MET A 47 9.36 5.26 6.74
C MET A 47 8.63 6.48 7.32
N GLU A 48 8.88 7.63 6.74
CA GLU A 48 8.09 8.84 6.97
C GLU A 48 6.96 8.90 5.93
N PHE A 49 5.76 8.50 6.33
CA PHE A 49 4.62 8.32 5.42
C PHE A 49 4.31 9.57 4.59
N SER A 50 4.39 10.75 5.18
CA SER A 50 4.12 12.02 4.48
C SER A 50 5.12 12.30 3.35
N LYS A 51 6.38 11.93 3.51
CA LYS A 51 7.39 12.05 2.45
C LYS A 51 7.15 11.05 1.33
N GLU A 52 6.83 9.81 1.70
CA GLU A 52 6.59 8.77 0.71
C GLU A 52 5.31 9.02 -0.10
N VAL A 53 4.25 9.59 0.51
CA VAL A 53 3.05 10.04 -0.22
C VAL A 53 3.40 11.10 -1.27
N LYS A 54 4.26 12.07 -0.94
CA LYS A 54 4.72 13.09 -1.91
C LYS A 54 5.52 12.50 -3.06
N LYS A 55 6.29 11.43 -2.82
CA LYS A 55 7.01 10.72 -3.89
C LYS A 55 6.03 10.00 -4.83
N ILE A 56 4.98 9.39 -4.29
CA ILE A 56 3.90 8.81 -5.10
C ILE A 56 3.24 9.89 -5.95
N GLU A 57 2.88 11.03 -5.35
CA GLU A 57 2.27 12.16 -6.04
C GLU A 57 3.11 12.64 -7.23
N LYS A 58 4.40 12.84 -7.01
CA LYS A 58 5.33 13.23 -8.08
C LYS A 58 5.36 12.21 -9.20
N GLN A 59 5.47 10.93 -8.86
CA GLN A 59 5.52 9.86 -9.86
C GLN A 59 4.22 9.74 -10.66
N VAL A 60 3.07 9.87 -10.00
CA VAL A 60 1.74 9.82 -10.66
C VAL A 60 1.54 11.01 -11.59
N ASN A 61 1.99 12.20 -11.21
CA ASN A 61 1.91 13.38 -12.05
C ASN A 61 2.74 13.25 -13.34
N ASP A 62 3.84 12.49 -13.29
CA ASP A 62 4.64 12.18 -14.48
C ASP A 62 3.91 11.20 -15.45
N TRP A 63 2.85 10.54 -14.98
CA TRP A 63 2.02 9.58 -15.74
C TRP A 63 0.64 10.13 -16.09
N SER A 64 0.57 11.36 -16.55
CA SER A 64 -0.68 12.09 -16.86
C SER A 64 -1.67 11.33 -17.77
N ASN A 65 -1.20 10.29 -18.48
CA ASN A 65 -2.00 9.46 -19.40
C ASN A 65 -2.35 8.07 -18.82
N SER A 66 -2.04 7.79 -17.56
CA SER A 66 -2.38 6.50 -16.96
C SER A 66 -3.86 6.46 -16.59
N THR A 67 -4.61 5.60 -17.26
CA THR A 67 -6.07 5.46 -17.06
C THR A 67 -6.44 4.24 -16.22
N ASP A 68 -5.51 3.31 -16.03
CA ASP A 68 -5.73 2.06 -15.28
C ASP A 68 -4.50 1.78 -14.41
N ILE A 69 -4.64 2.03 -13.11
CA ILE A 69 -3.58 1.85 -12.13
C ILE A 69 -3.92 0.68 -11.21
N THR A 70 -3.01 -0.28 -11.13
CA THR A 70 -3.06 -1.37 -10.15
C THR A 70 -2.01 -1.12 -9.08
N ILE A 71 -2.38 -1.26 -7.81
CA ILE A 71 -1.43 -1.22 -6.69
C ILE A 71 -1.28 -2.61 -6.10
N ILE A 72 -0.04 -3.07 -5.96
CA ILE A 72 0.33 -4.24 -5.15
C ILE A 72 1.14 -3.73 -3.96
N ALA A 73 0.65 -3.95 -2.76
CA ALA A 73 1.28 -3.41 -1.56
C ALA A 73 1.41 -4.46 -0.44
N LYS A 74 2.47 -4.35 0.35
CA LYS A 74 2.76 -5.27 1.46
C LYS A 74 2.99 -4.51 2.75
N SER A 75 2.38 -4.99 3.85
CA SER A 75 2.60 -4.48 5.21
C SER A 75 2.41 -2.95 5.28
N SER A 76 3.38 -2.19 5.75
CA SER A 76 3.31 -0.72 5.81
C SER A 76 3.06 -0.07 4.45
N GLY A 77 3.44 -0.72 3.35
CA GLY A 77 3.11 -0.26 1.99
C GLY A 77 1.61 -0.23 1.73
N ALA A 78 0.83 -1.15 2.32
CA ALA A 78 -0.64 -1.13 2.22
C ALA A 78 -1.23 0.07 2.99
N LEU A 79 -0.68 0.41 4.16
CA LEU A 79 -1.08 1.61 4.90
C LEU A 79 -0.75 2.89 4.11
N LEU A 80 0.41 2.92 3.46
CA LEU A 80 0.81 4.02 2.59
C LEU A 80 -0.14 4.18 1.41
N ALA A 81 -0.57 3.07 0.78
CA ALA A 81 -1.57 3.08 -0.27
C ALA A 81 -2.90 3.68 0.21
N LEU A 82 -3.40 3.23 1.35
CA LEU A 82 -4.64 3.75 1.94
C LEU A 82 -4.56 5.26 2.20
N LEU A 83 -3.43 5.76 2.72
CA LEU A 83 -3.22 7.18 2.94
C LEU A 83 -3.18 7.98 1.64
N ALA A 84 -2.41 7.53 0.65
CA ALA A 84 -2.27 8.22 -0.63
C ALA A 84 -3.60 8.29 -1.39
N ILE A 85 -4.41 7.21 -1.33
CA ILE A 85 -5.75 7.17 -1.93
C ILE A 85 -6.70 8.12 -1.18
N ASN A 86 -6.72 8.09 0.15
CA ASN A 86 -7.57 8.97 0.96
C ASN A 86 -7.25 10.45 0.76
N GLN A 87 -5.99 10.79 0.52
CA GLN A 87 -5.56 12.15 0.23
C GLN A 87 -5.80 12.57 -1.23
N GLY A 88 -6.33 11.69 -2.07
CA GLY A 88 -6.58 11.95 -3.49
C GLY A 88 -5.32 12.05 -4.35
N VAL A 89 -4.17 11.61 -3.82
CA VAL A 89 -2.89 11.62 -4.53
C VAL A 89 -2.88 10.61 -5.68
N ILE A 90 -3.55 9.49 -5.48
CA ILE A 90 -3.68 8.43 -6.48
C ILE A 90 -5.09 7.83 -6.45
N VAL A 91 -5.61 7.51 -7.63
CA VAL A 91 -6.91 6.84 -7.79
C VAL A 91 -6.69 5.55 -8.59
N PRO A 92 -6.38 4.43 -7.93
CA PRO A 92 -6.21 3.16 -8.61
C PRO A 92 -7.56 2.55 -9.00
N THR A 93 -7.55 1.66 -9.98
CA THR A 93 -8.73 0.87 -10.36
C THR A 93 -8.90 -0.39 -9.51
N LYS A 94 -7.80 -0.90 -8.95
CA LYS A 94 -7.79 -2.07 -8.06
C LYS A 94 -6.53 -2.13 -7.21
N CYS A 95 -6.63 -2.83 -6.08
CA CYS A 95 -5.49 -3.07 -5.21
C CYS A 95 -5.38 -4.55 -4.82
N VAL A 96 -4.16 -4.97 -4.53
CA VAL A 96 -3.83 -6.25 -3.89
C VAL A 96 -2.94 -5.95 -2.68
N PHE A 97 -3.39 -6.33 -1.49
CA PHE A 97 -2.66 -6.07 -0.26
C PHE A 97 -2.21 -7.37 0.42
N PHE A 98 -1.04 -7.35 1.02
CA PHE A 98 -0.46 -8.45 1.77
C PHE A 98 -0.13 -8.02 3.20
N GLY A 99 -0.74 -8.67 4.20
CA GLY A 99 -0.41 -8.48 5.62
C GLY A 99 -0.56 -7.04 6.10
N ILE A 100 -1.79 -6.49 6.09
CA ILE A 100 -2.04 -5.10 6.50
C ILE A 100 -1.91 -4.96 8.02
N PRO A 101 -0.94 -4.18 8.56
CA PRO A 101 -0.70 -4.08 9.98
C PRO A 101 -1.58 -2.99 10.64
N PHE A 102 -2.89 -3.19 10.69
CA PHE A 102 -3.82 -2.21 11.28
C PHE A 102 -3.62 -1.99 12.76
N ASP A 103 -3.09 -2.97 13.51
CA ASP A 103 -2.73 -2.84 14.90
C ASP A 103 -1.61 -1.81 15.13
N LEU A 104 -0.66 -1.71 14.19
CA LEU A 104 0.38 -0.66 14.20
C LEU A 104 -0.13 0.68 13.64
N ALA A 105 -1.14 0.65 12.79
CA ALA A 105 -1.62 1.83 12.08
C ALA A 105 -2.41 2.80 12.95
N SER A 106 -3.14 2.31 13.95
CA SER A 106 -4.15 3.08 14.66
C SER A 106 -3.61 4.32 15.35
N GLN A 107 -2.47 4.23 16.01
CA GLN A 107 -1.91 5.34 16.79
C GLN A 107 -0.94 6.21 16.01
N THR A 108 -0.12 5.61 15.16
CA THR A 108 1.00 6.29 14.51
C THR A 108 0.69 6.76 13.09
N VAL A 109 0.18 5.88 12.24
CA VAL A 109 -0.01 6.17 10.81
C VAL A 109 -1.32 6.92 10.57
N PHE A 110 -2.43 6.40 11.11
CA PHE A 110 -3.75 7.01 10.96
C PHE A 110 -4.09 8.01 12.07
N LYS A 111 -3.29 8.10 13.15
CA LYS A 111 -3.50 9.02 14.27
C LYS A 111 -4.93 8.93 14.83
N ASN A 112 -5.44 7.71 14.98
CA ASN A 112 -6.83 7.41 15.36
C ASN A 112 -7.91 7.90 14.39
N ASN A 113 -7.54 8.35 13.20
CA ASN A 113 -8.46 8.70 12.13
C ASN A 113 -8.58 7.54 11.13
N TRP A 114 -9.68 6.84 11.15
CA TRP A 114 -9.93 5.68 10.29
C TRP A 114 -10.50 6.05 8.91
N SER A 115 -10.59 7.33 8.55
CA SER A 115 -11.05 7.77 7.22
C SER A 115 -10.34 7.08 6.06
N PRO A 116 -9.02 6.82 6.11
CA PRO A 116 -8.34 6.10 5.03
C PRO A 116 -8.90 4.70 4.74
N LEU A 117 -9.47 4.05 5.75
CA LEU A 117 -10.13 2.75 5.60
C LEU A 117 -11.65 2.88 5.39
N LYS A 118 -12.28 3.76 6.16
CA LYS A 118 -13.74 3.96 6.15
C LYS A 118 -14.25 4.50 4.81
N GLU A 119 -13.50 5.40 4.19
CA GLU A 119 -13.83 6.03 2.92
C GLU A 119 -13.24 5.31 1.70
N PHE A 120 -12.51 4.22 1.93
CA PHE A 120 -11.85 3.46 0.90
C PHE A 120 -12.85 2.76 -0.03
N ASN A 121 -12.84 3.09 -1.30
CA ASN A 121 -13.82 2.63 -2.29
C ASN A 121 -13.22 1.85 -3.47
N ILE A 122 -11.98 1.41 -3.36
CA ILE A 122 -11.30 0.69 -4.44
C ILE A 122 -11.46 -0.83 -4.25
N PRO A 123 -11.90 -1.58 -5.26
CA PRO A 123 -11.96 -3.04 -5.22
C PRO A 123 -10.59 -3.64 -4.86
N THR A 124 -10.53 -4.39 -3.75
CA THR A 124 -9.27 -4.88 -3.20
C THR A 124 -9.40 -6.32 -2.73
N ILE A 125 -8.39 -7.12 -3.01
CA ILE A 125 -8.17 -8.43 -2.41
C ILE A 125 -7.00 -8.29 -1.43
N ALA A 126 -7.18 -8.77 -0.20
CA ALA A 126 -6.14 -8.81 0.81
C ALA A 126 -5.78 -10.26 1.14
N PHE A 127 -4.49 -10.53 1.18
CA PHE A 127 -3.92 -11.80 1.64
C PHE A 127 -3.28 -11.61 3.00
N HIS A 128 -3.52 -12.52 3.91
CA HIS A 128 -3.00 -12.42 5.27
C HIS A 128 -2.73 -13.81 5.83
N ASN A 129 -1.53 -14.02 6.37
CA ASN A 129 -1.23 -15.24 7.08
C ASN A 129 -1.88 -15.20 8.47
N ASP A 130 -2.46 -16.31 8.88
CA ASP A 130 -3.09 -16.45 10.20
C ASP A 130 -2.10 -16.47 11.36
N ASP A 131 -0.82 -16.75 11.07
CA ASP A 131 0.31 -16.75 11.99
C ASP A 131 1.28 -15.57 11.79
N ASP A 132 0.84 -14.47 11.16
CA ASP A 132 1.70 -13.30 10.91
C ASP A 132 2.17 -12.69 12.24
N PRO A 133 3.48 -12.63 12.50
CA PRO A 133 4.01 -12.15 13.78
C PRO A 133 3.96 -10.63 13.94
N VAL A 134 3.69 -9.88 12.86
CA VAL A 134 3.71 -8.41 12.85
C VAL A 134 2.31 -7.83 12.70
N ALA A 135 1.47 -8.50 11.91
CA ALA A 135 0.11 -8.05 11.63
C ALA A 135 -0.88 -9.14 12.09
N ASP A 136 -1.52 -8.95 13.23
CA ASP A 136 -2.46 -9.91 13.77
C ASP A 136 -3.66 -10.11 12.83
N TYR A 137 -3.89 -11.36 12.42
CA TYR A 137 -4.96 -11.70 11.49
C TYR A 137 -6.35 -11.38 12.04
N ALA A 138 -6.62 -11.76 13.29
CA ALA A 138 -7.94 -11.57 13.89
C ALA A 138 -8.25 -10.08 14.06
N PHE A 139 -7.26 -9.29 14.47
CA PHE A 139 -7.39 -7.83 14.56
C PHE A 139 -7.60 -7.20 13.18
N THR A 140 -6.85 -7.63 12.17
CA THR A 140 -6.98 -7.13 10.79
C THR A 140 -8.37 -7.43 10.23
N LYS A 141 -8.84 -8.66 10.37
CA LYS A 141 -10.18 -9.09 9.93
C LYS A 141 -11.27 -8.26 10.61
N LYS A 142 -11.24 -8.17 11.93
CA LYS A 142 -12.19 -7.37 12.71
C LYS A 142 -12.19 -5.89 12.29
N THR A 143 -11.01 -5.32 12.08
CA THR A 143 -10.87 -3.92 11.66
C THR A 143 -11.49 -3.67 10.29
N ILE A 144 -11.27 -4.57 9.32
CA ILE A 144 -11.90 -4.48 7.99
C ILE A 144 -13.43 -4.57 8.10
N GLU A 145 -13.94 -5.51 8.90
CA GLU A 145 -15.38 -5.72 9.08
C GLU A 145 -16.07 -4.55 9.78
N GLU A 146 -15.47 -3.98 10.81
CA GLU A 146 -16.08 -2.92 11.63
C GLU A 146 -15.86 -1.50 11.09
N LYS A 147 -14.73 -1.25 10.46
CA LYS A 147 -14.30 0.11 10.05
C LYS A 147 -14.17 0.28 8.53
N GLY A 148 -14.15 -0.80 7.77
CA GLY A 148 -14.01 -0.76 6.33
C GLY A 148 -15.32 -0.42 5.60
N SER A 149 -15.17 -0.05 4.34
CA SER A 149 -16.29 0.26 3.43
C SER A 149 -16.86 -0.96 2.69
N GLY A 150 -16.35 -2.17 2.95
CA GLY A 150 -16.75 -3.40 2.26
C GLY A 150 -16.01 -3.67 0.94
N ASN A 151 -15.07 -2.84 0.55
CA ASN A 151 -14.31 -2.99 -0.69
C ASN A 151 -13.03 -3.86 -0.55
N ILE A 152 -12.61 -4.17 0.67
CA ILE A 152 -11.48 -5.06 0.94
C ILE A 152 -12.04 -6.44 1.28
N LYS A 153 -11.68 -7.44 0.47
CA LYS A 153 -11.98 -8.85 0.71
C LYS A 153 -10.72 -9.55 1.20
N LEU A 154 -10.79 -10.06 2.42
CA LEU A 154 -9.73 -10.83 3.07
C LEU A 154 -9.91 -12.32 2.80
#